data_87ef7a2893c3422be4a11645d55294a9
#
_entry.id   87ef7a2893c3422be4a11645d55294a9
#
_cell.length_a   1.000
_cell.length_b   1.000
_cell.length_c   1.000
_cell.angle_alpha   90.00
_cell.angle_beta   90.00
_cell.angle_gamma   90.00
#
_symmetry.space_group_name_H-M   'P 1'
#
loop_
_entity.id
_entity.type
_entity.pdbx_description
1 polymer ?
#
loop_
_entity_poly.entity_id
_entity_poly.type
_entity_poly.pdbx_seq_one_letter_code
_entity_poly.pdbx_strand_id
1 'polypeptide(L)'
;MLAIWRSSVVVYDDGTPRTRHLVTNPILAIDEEAGTATCRSTYTVFQQVPGSALQPVASGRYHDRFEKVDGAWRFSQRDFTMLDLIGDLSRHLTIDPP
;
A
#
# COMPACT_ATOMS: atom_id res chain seq x y z
N MET A 1 4.23 10.75 8.93
CA MET A 1 3.78 9.50 8.29
C MET A 1 3.87 8.31 9.24
N LEU A 2 5.04 8.01 9.79
CA LEU A 2 5.22 6.85 10.68
C LEU A 2 4.31 6.90 11.91
N ALA A 3 4.15 8.05 12.53
CA ALA A 3 3.32 8.19 13.74
C ALA A 3 1.83 7.95 13.44
N ILE A 4 1.33 8.47 12.31
CA ILE A 4 -0.05 8.24 11.88
C ILE A 4 -0.26 6.77 11.54
N TRP A 5 0.69 6.17 10.85
CA TRP A 5 0.64 4.76 10.50
C TRP A 5 0.54 3.87 11.75
N ARG A 6 1.42 4.10 12.73
CA ARG A 6 1.42 3.33 13.98
C ARG A 6 0.15 3.49 14.79
N SER A 7 -0.47 4.66 14.75
CA SER A 7 -1.70 4.92 15.51
C SER A 7 -2.94 4.32 14.85
N SER A 8 -2.91 4.04 13.54
CA SER A 8 -4.05 3.55 12.77
C SER A 8 -4.00 2.06 12.43
N VAL A 9 -2.88 1.38 12.70
CA VAL A 9 -2.69 -0.04 12.40
C VAL A 9 -2.67 -0.85 13.70
N VAL A 10 -3.42 -1.96 13.72
CA VAL A 10 -3.39 -2.90 14.85
C VAL A 10 -2.07 -3.65 14.85
N VAL A 11 -1.38 -3.68 16.00
CA VAL A 11 -0.10 -4.37 16.18
C VAL A 11 -0.30 -5.53 17.15
N TYR A 12 0.23 -6.70 16.78
CA TYR A 12 0.10 -7.93 17.57
C TYR A 12 1.36 -8.19 18.41
N ASP A 13 1.36 -9.28 19.19
CA ASP A 13 2.40 -9.59 20.17
C ASP A 13 3.82 -9.69 19.57
N ASP A 14 3.93 -10.08 18.29
CA ASP A 14 5.22 -10.14 17.59
C ASP A 14 5.72 -8.77 17.12
N GLY A 15 4.98 -7.70 17.42
CA GLY A 15 5.34 -6.33 17.02
C GLY A 15 4.94 -5.98 15.59
N THR A 16 4.18 -6.83 14.91
CA THR A 16 3.76 -6.60 13.52
C THR A 16 2.22 -6.58 13.40
N PRO A 17 1.67 -5.99 12.34
CA PRO A 17 0.24 -6.06 12.06
C PRO A 17 -0.18 -7.40 11.44
N ARG A 18 0.75 -8.32 11.24
CA ARG A 18 0.55 -9.64 10.63
C ARG A 18 -0.09 -9.55 9.24
N THR A 19 0.33 -8.55 8.49
CA THR A 19 -0.15 -8.30 7.13
C THR A 19 0.98 -8.39 6.12
N ARG A 20 0.61 -8.66 4.89
CA ARG A 20 1.52 -8.63 3.74
C ARG A 20 0.84 -7.96 2.57
N HIS A 21 1.55 -7.01 1.96
CA HIS A 21 1.12 -6.36 0.74
C HIS A 21 1.71 -7.08 -0.46
N LEU A 22 0.85 -7.45 -1.40
CA LEU A 22 1.25 -7.99 -2.69
C LEU A 22 0.94 -6.94 -3.75
N VAL A 23 1.95 -6.49 -4.47
CA VAL A 23 1.82 -5.51 -5.55
C VAL A 23 1.97 -6.23 -6.88
N THR A 24 0.99 -6.04 -7.76
CA THR A 24 0.91 -6.75 -9.04
C THR A 24 0.53 -5.81 -10.17
N ASN A 25 0.68 -6.31 -11.41
CA ASN A 25 0.22 -5.66 -12.64
C ASN A 25 0.74 -4.23 -12.80
N PRO A 26 2.06 -3.98 -12.68
CA PRO A 26 2.57 -2.63 -12.85
C PRO A 26 2.47 -2.18 -14.30
N ILE A 27 2.01 -0.95 -14.51
CA ILE A 27 2.01 -0.28 -15.80
C ILE A 27 2.87 0.97 -15.65
N LEU A 28 4.08 0.91 -16.21
CA LEU A 28 5.09 1.95 -16.07
C LEU A 28 5.17 2.78 -17.34
N ALA A 29 5.14 4.09 -17.20
CA ALA A 29 5.37 5.04 -18.28
C ALA A 29 6.45 6.02 -17.87
N ILE A 30 7.52 6.10 -18.67
CA ILE A 30 8.70 6.93 -18.37
C ILE A 30 8.84 8.01 -19.45
N ASP A 31 9.02 9.25 -19.01
CA ASP A 31 9.42 10.37 -19.84
C ASP A 31 10.85 10.76 -19.47
N GLU A 32 11.81 10.26 -20.25
CA GLU A 32 13.24 10.49 -19.99
C GLU A 32 13.63 11.96 -20.11
N GLU A 33 13.03 12.70 -21.05
CA GLU A 33 13.36 14.10 -21.26
C GLU A 33 12.89 14.97 -20.09
N ALA A 34 11.68 14.72 -19.61
CA ALA A 34 11.14 15.46 -18.49
C ALA A 34 11.71 14.99 -17.15
N GLY A 35 12.32 13.79 -17.10
CA GLY A 35 12.78 13.20 -15.86
C GLY A 35 11.61 12.80 -14.95
N THR A 36 10.51 12.33 -15.52
CA THR A 36 9.30 11.93 -14.79
C THR A 36 8.86 10.55 -15.21
N ALA A 37 8.13 9.88 -14.33
CA ALA A 37 7.52 8.59 -14.61
C ALA A 37 6.23 8.43 -13.81
N THR A 38 5.34 7.59 -14.32
CA THR A 38 4.14 7.16 -13.62
C THR A 38 4.08 5.65 -13.58
N CYS A 39 3.53 5.10 -12.50
CA CYS A 39 3.28 3.68 -12.39
C CYS A 39 1.91 3.45 -11.79
N ARG A 40 1.10 2.65 -12.47
CA ARG A 40 -0.17 2.15 -11.93
C ARG A 40 0.02 0.70 -11.57
N SER A 41 -0.45 0.31 -10.39
CA SER A 41 -0.35 -1.07 -9.94
C SER A 41 -1.56 -1.41 -9.08
N THR A 42 -1.76 -2.72 -8.88
CA THR A 42 -2.77 -3.24 -7.97
C THR A 42 -2.07 -3.74 -6.71
N TYR A 43 -2.63 -3.45 -5.55
CA TYR A 43 -2.15 -4.03 -4.31
C TYR A 43 -3.23 -4.88 -3.66
N THR A 44 -2.82 -5.91 -2.96
CA THR A 44 -3.70 -6.74 -2.12
C THR A 44 -3.03 -6.93 -0.77
N VAL A 45 -3.78 -6.67 0.29
CA VAL A 45 -3.32 -6.86 1.66
C VAL A 45 -3.86 -8.17 2.19
N PHE A 46 -2.96 -9.05 2.59
CA PHE A 46 -3.30 -10.31 3.26
C PHE A 46 -3.01 -10.20 4.74
N GLN A 47 -3.81 -10.87 5.55
CA GLN A 47 -3.60 -10.91 6.99
C GLN A 47 -3.86 -12.31 7.53
N GLN A 48 -2.99 -12.72 8.45
CA GLN A 48 -3.22 -13.91 9.28
C GLN A 48 -3.04 -13.52 10.75
N VAL A 49 -4.13 -13.53 11.50
CA VAL A 49 -4.09 -13.25 12.93
C VAL A 49 -4.12 -14.57 13.73
N PRO A 50 -3.69 -14.57 15.00
CA PRO A 50 -3.74 -15.77 15.82
C PRO A 50 -5.15 -16.39 15.83
N GLY A 51 -5.22 -17.69 15.56
CA GLY A 51 -6.48 -18.43 15.53
C GLY A 51 -7.27 -18.34 14.22
N SER A 52 -6.73 -17.67 13.20
CA SER A 52 -7.41 -17.51 11.92
C SER A 52 -6.54 -17.97 10.75
N ALA A 53 -7.16 -18.32 9.64
CA ALA A 53 -6.45 -18.61 8.40
C ALA A 53 -6.03 -17.31 7.70
N LEU A 54 -5.04 -17.43 6.80
CA LEU A 54 -4.65 -16.33 5.92
C LEU A 54 -5.83 -15.91 5.05
N GLN A 55 -6.09 -14.60 4.98
CA GLN A 55 -7.20 -14.07 4.19
C GLN A 55 -6.84 -12.72 3.58
N PRO A 56 -7.40 -12.39 2.41
CA PRO A 56 -7.31 -11.04 1.87
C PRO A 56 -8.26 -10.13 2.65
N VAL A 57 -7.79 -8.95 3.02
CA VAL A 57 -8.60 -7.99 3.80
C VAL A 57 -8.88 -6.72 3.02
N ALA A 58 -8.08 -6.42 2.02
CA ALA A 58 -8.29 -5.25 1.16
C ALA A 58 -7.56 -5.42 -0.16
N SER A 59 -8.08 -4.82 -1.21
CA SER A 59 -7.40 -4.73 -2.49
C SER A 59 -7.75 -3.41 -3.17
N GLY A 60 -6.75 -2.76 -3.74
CA GLY A 60 -6.93 -1.46 -4.37
C GLY A 60 -5.85 -1.20 -5.40
N ARG A 61 -5.70 0.07 -5.73
CA ARG A 61 -4.75 0.50 -6.75
C ARG A 61 -3.84 1.57 -6.22
N TYR A 62 -2.57 1.53 -6.65
CA TYR A 62 -1.63 2.62 -6.50
C TYR A 62 -1.53 3.39 -7.80
N HIS A 63 -1.54 4.71 -7.71
CA HIS A 63 -1.11 5.59 -8.79
C HIS A 63 0.11 6.34 -8.28
N ASP A 64 1.27 5.95 -8.75
CA ASP A 64 2.55 6.48 -8.29
C ASP A 64 3.15 7.41 -9.32
N ARG A 65 3.78 8.47 -8.85
CA ARG A 65 4.58 9.37 -9.66
C ARG A 65 6.01 9.40 -9.13
N PHE A 66 6.94 9.51 -10.06
CA PHE A 66 8.37 9.56 -9.77
C PHE A 66 8.99 10.74 -10.47
N GLU A 67 10.07 11.23 -9.92
CA GLU A 67 10.90 12.24 -10.53
C GLU A 67 12.37 11.83 -10.45
N LYS A 68 13.15 12.25 -11.46
CA LYS A 68 14.59 12.02 -11.47
C LYS A 68 15.27 13.28 -10.96
N VAL A 69 16.01 13.17 -9.87
CA VAL A 69 16.73 14.27 -9.25
C VAL A 69 18.18 13.84 -9.08
N ASP A 70 19.09 14.64 -9.65
CA ASP A 70 20.52 14.36 -9.60
C ASP A 70 20.89 12.95 -10.06
N GLY A 71 20.22 12.48 -11.11
CA GLY A 71 20.46 11.17 -11.70
C GLY A 71 19.79 10.00 -10.99
N ALA A 72 19.05 10.23 -9.91
CA ALA A 72 18.36 9.19 -9.15
C ALA A 72 16.84 9.35 -9.20
N TRP A 73 16.14 8.25 -9.42
CA TRP A 73 14.68 8.22 -9.37
C TRP A 73 14.19 8.16 -7.92
N ARG A 74 13.13 8.92 -7.64
CA ARG A 74 12.48 8.90 -6.34
C ARG A 74 10.98 9.11 -6.48
N PHE A 75 10.20 8.69 -5.49
CA PHE A 75 8.78 9.01 -5.45
C PHE A 75 8.57 10.51 -5.34
N SER A 76 7.67 11.05 -6.16
CA SER A 76 7.14 12.41 -5.99
C SER A 76 5.74 12.39 -5.43
N GLN A 77 4.98 11.31 -5.67
CA GLN A 77 3.62 11.15 -5.13
C GLN A 77 3.24 9.67 -5.14
N ARG A 78 2.52 9.23 -4.12
CA ARG A 78 1.81 7.95 -4.13
C ARG A 78 0.35 8.20 -3.76
N ASP A 79 -0.55 7.87 -4.69
CA ASP A 79 -1.97 7.86 -4.44
C ASP A 79 -2.39 6.42 -4.14
N PHE A 80 -2.79 6.18 -2.90
CA PHE A 80 -3.27 4.89 -2.41
C PHE A 80 -4.73 4.95 -1.96
N THR A 81 -5.46 6.00 -2.36
CA THR A 81 -6.84 6.22 -1.93
C THR A 81 -7.86 5.36 -2.68
N MET A 82 -7.46 4.71 -3.77
CA MET A 82 -8.34 3.88 -4.57
C MET A 82 -8.45 2.47 -3.99
N LEU A 83 -9.26 2.33 -2.96
CA LEU A 83 -9.55 1.06 -2.31
C LEU A 83 -10.79 0.45 -2.96
N ASP A 84 -10.60 -0.61 -3.75
CA ASP A 84 -11.66 -1.19 -4.59
C ASP A 84 -12.43 -2.31 -3.90
N LEU A 85 -11.72 -3.16 -3.17
CA LEU A 85 -12.29 -4.33 -2.51
C LEU A 85 -11.91 -4.32 -1.04
N ILE A 86 -12.90 -4.46 -0.17
CA ILE A 86 -12.71 -4.40 1.27
C ILE A 86 -13.25 -5.68 1.89
N GLY A 87 -12.41 -6.38 2.62
CA GLY A 87 -12.79 -7.48 3.48
C GLY A 87 -12.95 -7.03 4.93
N ASP A 88 -12.60 -7.90 5.86
CA ASP A 88 -12.64 -7.57 7.29
C ASP A 88 -11.36 -6.82 7.69
N LEU A 89 -11.44 -5.51 7.81
CA LEU A 89 -10.34 -4.64 8.23
C LEU A 89 -10.28 -4.45 9.76
N SER A 90 -11.23 -4.98 10.51
CA SER A 90 -11.32 -4.72 11.95
C SER A 90 -10.09 -5.20 12.73
N ARG A 91 -9.36 -6.17 12.21
CA ARG A 91 -8.16 -6.74 12.83
C ARG A 91 -6.86 -6.17 12.28
N HIS A 92 -6.93 -5.26 11.31
CA HIS A 92 -5.79 -4.59 10.68
C HIS A 92 -5.75 -3.11 11.02
N LEU A 93 -6.88 -2.42 10.94
CA LEU A 93 -6.97 -0.98 11.17
C LEU A 93 -7.80 -0.67 12.41
N THR A 94 -7.45 0.41 13.09
CA THR A 94 -8.21 0.96 14.22
C THR A 94 -9.19 2.04 13.79
N ILE A 95 -9.21 2.39 12.50
CA ILE A 95 -10.10 3.39 11.91
C ILE A 95 -11.02 2.72 10.90
N ASP A 96 -12.20 3.31 10.67
CA ASP A 96 -13.12 2.82 9.66
C ASP A 96 -12.54 3.00 8.26
N PRO A 97 -12.78 2.06 7.32
CA PRO A 97 -12.36 2.25 5.93
C PRO A 97 -13.13 3.41 5.30
N PRO A 98 -12.50 4.08 4.31
CA PRO A 98 -13.15 5.17 3.59
C PRO A 98 -14.35 4.72 2.75
#